data_c5567da8d7970bcfb10d0530f1edaac5
#
_entry.id   c5567da8d7970bcfb10d0530f1edaac5
#
_cell.length_a   1.000
_cell.length_b   1.000
_cell.length_c   1.000
_cell.angle_alpha   90.00
_cell.angle_beta   90.00
_cell.angle_gamma   90.00
#
_symmetry.space_group_name_H-M   'P 1'
#
loop_
_entity.id
_entity.type
_entity.pdbx_description
1 polymer ?
#
loop_
_entity_poly.entity_id
_entity_poly.type
_entity_poly.pdbx_seq_one_letter_code
_entity_poly.pdbx_strand_id
1 'polypeptide(L)'
;MKFILIAVISLVLFSPLILAQAESININLDSASFQSSESLDTLTASSTVSSEETSLRLYPMSEERKTNLIKYSRFNNIWRFVDFFVGLGILMLILFTGFSAKMRNWANKIKIRFFAVWVFLILFVIVDYLLNLPFNIYRSFIVESDYGFMNQTILQWWSEDLLGLLISMIILIIPVWFLYKLINKYKHNWWLIFSIGAIPFAILMIVIAPVFISPLFNDFEPVKDKQLETKLLALASKAGIEGADVFQVNASKQSTKINAYVTGLFGSKRIVLYDNLIDNFTYDEILFVMGHEMGHYVMNHIWWGLLVAILFILFSLWLMNKTVHRIIDCFKDKFKFDSLGDMASLPLIVIFISVLSFLFQPVTNGMSRYMEHQSDIYGMDITQVDGETAAIAFDKLSVFNLSDPDPNPIIEFWFYSHPALQKRMAFVRGYNNKLN
;
A
#
# COMPACT_ATOMS: atom_id res chain seq x y z
N MET A 1 -9.07 0.44 -10.99
CA MET A 1 -7.68 -0.04 -11.19
C MET A 1 -7.10 -0.62 -9.91
N LYS A 2 -7.17 0.10 -8.78
CA LYS A 2 -6.74 -0.46 -7.47
C LYS A 2 -7.32 -1.86 -7.20
N PHE A 3 -8.59 -2.12 -7.51
CA PHE A 3 -9.21 -3.44 -7.26
C PHE A 3 -8.65 -4.55 -8.16
N ILE A 4 -8.40 -4.30 -9.43
CA ILE A 4 -7.80 -5.32 -10.32
C ILE A 4 -6.33 -5.50 -9.95
N LEU A 5 -5.63 -4.40 -9.71
CA LEU A 5 -4.25 -4.42 -9.26
C LEU A 5 -4.15 -5.01 -7.84
N ILE A 6 -5.02 -4.61 -6.91
CA ILE A 6 -5.10 -5.21 -5.56
C ILE A 6 -5.54 -6.67 -5.64
N ALA A 7 -6.53 -7.04 -6.45
CA ALA A 7 -6.94 -8.44 -6.55
C ALA A 7 -5.86 -9.32 -7.22
N VAL A 8 -5.12 -8.82 -8.18
CA VAL A 8 -4.02 -9.57 -8.81
C VAL A 8 -2.71 -9.36 -8.06
N ILE A 9 -2.47 -8.22 -7.44
CA ILE A 9 -1.40 -8.00 -6.47
C ILE A 9 -1.73 -8.75 -5.17
N SER A 10 -2.98 -8.81 -4.73
CA SER A 10 -3.41 -9.71 -3.65
C SER A 10 -3.28 -11.18 -4.05
N LEU A 11 -3.48 -11.52 -5.32
CA LEU A 11 -3.14 -12.84 -5.87
C LEU A 11 -1.64 -13.12 -5.87
N VAL A 12 -0.79 -12.10 -5.83
CA VAL A 12 0.65 -12.24 -6.00
C VAL A 12 1.44 -11.70 -4.81
N LEU A 13 0.91 -10.71 -4.07
CA LEU A 13 1.68 -9.91 -3.13
C LEU A 13 0.89 -9.57 -1.84
N PHE A 14 -0.03 -10.41 -1.38
CA PHE A 14 -0.83 -10.16 -0.18
C PHE A 14 0.04 -10.12 1.10
N SER A 15 1.01 -9.21 1.10
CA SER A 15 1.75 -8.85 2.30
C SER A 15 1.41 -7.41 2.68
N PRO A 16 1.02 -7.16 3.94
CA PRO A 16 0.86 -5.79 4.43
C PRO A 16 2.11 -4.94 4.22
N LEU A 17 3.29 -5.56 4.24
CA LEU A 17 4.58 -4.89 3.99
C LEU A 17 4.77 -4.53 2.50
N ILE A 18 4.34 -5.40 1.60
CA ILE A 18 4.40 -5.14 0.14
C ILE A 18 3.26 -4.21 -0.26
N LEU A 19 2.10 -4.25 0.43
CA LEU A 19 1.04 -3.26 0.29
C LEU A 19 1.42 -1.92 0.90
N ALA A 20 2.15 -1.86 2.02
CA ALA A 20 2.70 -0.62 2.54
C ALA A 20 3.77 -0.05 1.59
N GLN A 21 4.60 -0.88 0.97
CA GLN A 21 5.51 -0.48 -0.12
C GLN A 21 4.75 -0.16 -1.41
N ALA A 22 3.71 -0.90 -1.77
CA ALA A 22 2.84 -0.59 -2.90
C ALA A 22 1.86 0.56 -2.61
N GLU A 23 1.43 0.74 -1.37
CA GLU A 23 0.74 1.93 -0.89
C GLU A 23 1.70 3.12 -0.82
N SER A 24 2.97 2.96 -0.49
CA SER A 24 3.98 4.01 -0.62
C SER A 24 4.23 4.36 -2.09
N ILE A 25 4.14 3.42 -3.01
CA ILE A 25 4.17 3.65 -4.47
C ILE A 25 2.85 4.24 -4.99
N ASN A 26 1.69 3.91 -4.39
CA ASN A 26 0.36 4.41 -4.78
C ASN A 26 -0.18 5.56 -3.90
N ILE A 27 0.40 5.82 -2.73
CA ILE A 27 0.07 6.97 -1.88
C ILE A 27 0.85 8.22 -2.34
N ASN A 28 1.80 8.06 -3.25
CA ASN A 28 2.63 9.13 -3.79
C ASN A 28 1.97 9.90 -4.95
N LEU A 29 0.70 10.14 -4.85
CA LEU A 29 0.07 11.09 -5.74
C LEU A 29 -0.59 12.11 -4.85
N ASP A 30 0.15 13.22 -4.58
CA ASP A 30 -0.53 14.49 -4.34
C ASP A 30 0.07 15.42 -3.31
N SER A 31 0.39 16.61 -3.76
CA SER A 31 0.61 17.75 -2.89
C SER A 31 0.72 19.09 -3.61
N ALA A 32 0.52 20.19 -2.99
CA ALA A 32 0.88 21.51 -3.44
C ALA A 32 1.38 22.42 -2.31
N SER A 33 2.28 23.26 -2.71
CA SER A 33 3.07 24.19 -1.95
C SER A 33 2.28 25.17 -1.08
N PHE A 34 2.77 25.40 0.13
CA PHE A 34 2.52 26.65 0.85
C PHE A 34 3.87 27.30 1.19
N GLN A 35 4.04 28.55 0.74
CA GLN A 35 5.19 29.37 1.13
C GLN A 35 5.12 29.68 2.61
N SER A 36 6.16 29.32 3.32
CA SER A 36 6.39 29.74 4.69
C SER A 36 6.86 31.20 4.71
N SER A 37 6.02 32.08 5.17
CA SER A 37 6.43 33.36 5.74
C SER A 37 5.47 33.73 6.83
N GLU A 38 5.76 33.30 8.05
CA GLU A 38 5.37 34.05 9.23
C GLU A 38 6.35 33.76 10.36
N SER A 39 6.89 34.86 10.82
CA SER A 39 7.84 35.00 11.89
C SER A 39 7.30 34.52 13.23
N LEU A 40 8.16 33.86 13.96
CA LEU A 40 7.99 33.43 15.35
C LEU A 40 7.88 34.71 16.24
N ASP A 41 6.68 35.13 16.58
CA ASP A 41 6.44 36.08 17.68
C ASP A 41 5.49 35.47 18.71
N THR A 42 6.05 35.34 19.89
CA THR A 42 5.47 35.19 21.22
C THR A 42 3.95 35.29 21.36
N LEU A 43 3.32 34.19 21.74
CA LEU A 43 2.04 34.20 22.43
C LEU A 43 2.09 33.34 23.71
N THR A 44 2.40 34.01 24.81
CA THR A 44 1.94 33.61 26.14
C THR A 44 0.45 33.89 26.25
N ALA A 45 -0.37 32.87 26.25
CA ALA A 45 -1.76 32.94 26.72
C ALA A 45 -2.17 31.63 27.37
N SER A 46 -2.34 31.72 28.66
CA SER A 46 -2.97 30.74 29.55
C SER A 46 -4.38 30.39 29.09
N SER A 47 -4.63 29.14 28.82
CA SER A 47 -5.96 28.55 28.91
C SER A 47 -5.83 27.13 29.40
N THR A 48 -6.41 26.86 30.54
CA THR A 48 -6.57 25.56 31.19
C THR A 48 -7.39 24.63 30.33
N VAL A 49 -6.74 23.76 29.57
CA VAL A 49 -7.31 22.58 28.91
C VAL A 49 -6.95 21.38 29.80
N SER A 50 -7.91 20.48 29.98
CA SER A 50 -7.81 19.33 30.87
C SER A 50 -6.48 18.56 30.70
N SER A 51 -5.82 18.32 31.81
CA SER A 51 -4.44 17.86 31.93
C SER A 51 -4.14 16.45 31.42
N GLU A 52 -5.12 15.67 31.01
CA GLU A 52 -4.91 14.29 30.53
C GLU A 52 -4.73 14.17 29.02
N GLU A 53 -5.39 14.98 28.20
CA GLU A 53 -5.21 14.94 26.74
C GLU A 53 -3.92 15.63 26.26
N THR A 54 -3.40 16.60 27.00
CA THR A 54 -2.21 17.38 26.62
C THR A 54 -0.89 16.63 26.85
N SER A 55 -0.90 15.59 27.71
CA SER A 55 0.30 14.81 28.04
C SER A 55 0.72 13.78 26.97
N LEU A 56 -0.11 13.51 25.97
CA LEU A 56 0.12 12.47 24.96
C LEU A 56 0.64 13.00 23.62
N ARG A 57 0.62 14.32 23.40
CA ARG A 57 1.10 14.93 22.17
C ARG A 57 2.24 15.89 22.45
N LEU A 58 3.36 15.66 21.81
CA LEU A 58 4.61 16.40 22.03
C LEU A 58 4.89 17.39 20.90
N TYR A 59 4.41 17.13 19.68
CA TYR A 59 4.62 18.03 18.56
C TYR A 59 3.50 19.07 18.49
N PRO A 60 3.82 20.37 18.49
CA PRO A 60 2.82 21.43 18.46
C PRO A 60 1.90 21.31 17.25
N MET A 61 0.60 21.26 17.49
CA MET A 61 -0.42 21.18 16.43
C MET A 61 -1.44 22.30 16.61
N SER A 62 -1.68 23.09 15.53
CA SER A 62 -2.75 24.08 15.54
C SER A 62 -4.13 23.41 15.65
N GLU A 63 -5.11 24.10 16.22
CA GLU A 63 -6.49 23.60 16.31
C GLU A 63 -7.10 23.32 14.93
N GLU A 64 -6.71 24.07 13.92
CA GLU A 64 -7.08 23.83 12.54
C GLU A 64 -6.51 22.47 12.05
N ARG A 65 -5.22 22.23 12.28
CA ARG A 65 -4.55 20.97 11.90
C ARG A 65 -5.18 19.76 12.60
N LYS A 66 -5.49 19.90 13.89
CA LYS A 66 -6.20 18.87 14.68
C LYS A 66 -7.58 18.58 14.09
N THR A 67 -8.33 19.61 13.75
CA THR A 67 -9.64 19.47 13.10
C THR A 67 -9.52 18.76 11.75
N ASN A 68 -8.54 19.14 10.94
CA ASN A 68 -8.28 18.51 9.64
C ASN A 68 -7.86 17.06 9.78
N LEU A 69 -7.04 16.72 10.76
CA LEU A 69 -6.66 15.32 11.06
C LEU A 69 -7.89 14.45 11.32
N ILE A 70 -8.79 14.91 12.20
CA ILE A 70 -10.02 14.16 12.54
C ILE A 70 -10.92 14.02 11.30
N LYS A 71 -11.13 15.11 10.55
CA LYS A 71 -11.96 15.09 9.33
C LYS A 71 -11.38 14.16 8.25
N TYR A 72 -10.09 14.29 7.97
CA TYR A 72 -9.40 13.51 6.96
C TYR A 72 -9.38 12.01 7.31
N SER A 73 -9.05 11.68 8.56
CA SER A 73 -9.07 10.29 9.03
C SER A 73 -10.48 9.70 8.95
N ARG A 74 -11.50 10.44 9.42
CA ARG A 74 -12.91 10.00 9.31
C ARG A 74 -13.34 9.80 7.86
N PHE A 75 -12.98 10.73 6.97
CA PHE A 75 -13.24 10.59 5.54
C PHE A 75 -12.58 9.32 4.99
N ASN A 76 -11.30 9.10 5.27
CA ASN A 76 -10.57 7.91 4.82
C ASN A 76 -11.21 6.61 5.32
N ASN A 77 -11.63 6.56 6.58
CA ASN A 77 -12.27 5.38 7.14
C ASN A 77 -13.60 5.06 6.44
N ILE A 78 -14.42 6.08 6.12
CA ILE A 78 -15.65 5.91 5.35
C ILE A 78 -15.34 5.51 3.90
N TRP A 79 -14.31 6.16 3.30
CA TRP A 79 -13.96 5.92 1.91
C TRP A 79 -13.47 4.49 1.65
N ARG A 80 -12.84 3.83 2.61
CA ARG A 80 -12.44 2.41 2.50
C ARG A 80 -13.64 1.50 2.20
N PHE A 81 -14.78 1.77 2.83
CA PHE A 81 -16.03 1.06 2.52
C PHE A 81 -16.60 1.48 1.16
N VAL A 82 -16.65 2.79 0.88
CA VAL A 82 -17.16 3.33 -0.39
C VAL A 82 -16.38 2.73 -1.56
N ASP A 83 -15.05 2.73 -1.49
CA ASP A 83 -14.17 2.20 -2.51
C ASP A 83 -14.45 0.70 -2.75
N PHE A 84 -14.57 -0.10 -1.69
CA PHE A 84 -14.93 -1.51 -1.80
C PHE A 84 -16.27 -1.74 -2.50
N PHE A 85 -17.33 -1.05 -2.05
CA PHE A 85 -18.68 -1.28 -2.62
C PHE A 85 -18.83 -0.68 -4.02
N VAL A 86 -18.20 0.45 -4.32
CA VAL A 86 -18.18 1.03 -5.66
C VAL A 86 -17.46 0.11 -6.64
N GLY A 87 -16.25 -0.34 -6.28
CA GLY A 87 -15.49 -1.28 -7.11
C GLY A 87 -16.25 -2.58 -7.37
N LEU A 88 -16.87 -3.14 -6.32
CA LEU A 88 -17.73 -4.33 -6.46
C LEU A 88 -18.92 -4.06 -7.37
N GLY A 89 -19.59 -2.91 -7.22
CA GLY A 89 -20.71 -2.50 -8.05
C GLY A 89 -20.35 -2.34 -9.53
N ILE A 90 -19.19 -1.74 -9.83
CA ILE A 90 -18.66 -1.60 -11.19
C ILE A 90 -18.39 -2.98 -11.81
N LEU A 91 -17.73 -3.87 -11.09
CA LEU A 91 -17.48 -5.22 -11.59
C LEU A 91 -18.77 -6.01 -11.83
N MET A 92 -19.74 -5.89 -10.91
CA MET A 92 -21.06 -6.47 -11.08
C MET A 92 -21.79 -5.88 -12.29
N LEU A 93 -21.71 -4.57 -12.50
CA LEU A 93 -22.30 -3.90 -13.67
C LEU A 93 -21.71 -4.48 -14.97
N ILE A 94 -20.38 -4.57 -15.08
CA ILE A 94 -19.70 -5.16 -16.24
C ILE A 94 -20.14 -6.61 -16.48
N LEU A 95 -20.29 -7.38 -15.41
CA LEU A 95 -20.62 -8.80 -15.45
C LEU A 95 -22.11 -9.03 -15.81
N PHE A 96 -23.04 -8.42 -15.05
CA PHE A 96 -24.48 -8.67 -15.18
C PHE A 96 -25.10 -8.06 -16.42
N THR A 97 -24.48 -7.03 -17.02
CA THR A 97 -24.91 -6.48 -18.34
C THR A 97 -24.42 -7.32 -19.51
N GLY A 98 -23.58 -8.34 -19.26
CA GLY A 98 -22.93 -9.12 -20.30
C GLY A 98 -21.88 -8.33 -21.08
N PHE A 99 -21.43 -7.16 -20.56
CA PHE A 99 -20.44 -6.32 -21.25
C PHE A 99 -19.09 -7.01 -21.32
N SER A 100 -18.71 -7.77 -20.29
CA SER A 100 -17.53 -8.62 -20.31
C SER A 100 -17.53 -9.62 -21.49
N ALA A 101 -18.68 -10.25 -21.75
CA ALA A 101 -18.81 -11.15 -22.89
C ALA A 101 -18.74 -10.43 -24.25
N LYS A 102 -19.21 -9.17 -24.34
CA LYS A 102 -19.02 -8.35 -25.55
C LYS A 102 -17.54 -8.06 -25.79
N MET A 103 -16.78 -7.67 -24.75
CA MET A 103 -15.33 -7.46 -24.84
C MET A 103 -14.60 -8.73 -25.28
N ARG A 104 -14.97 -9.89 -24.73
CA ARG A 104 -14.45 -11.19 -25.16
C ARG A 104 -14.73 -11.45 -26.66
N ASN A 105 -15.94 -11.14 -27.13
CA ASN A 105 -16.31 -11.35 -28.55
C ASN A 105 -15.48 -10.47 -29.48
N TRP A 106 -15.16 -9.24 -29.06
CA TRP A 106 -14.22 -8.37 -29.80
C TRP A 106 -12.80 -8.91 -29.78
N ALA A 107 -12.31 -9.35 -28.64
CA ALA A 107 -10.98 -9.92 -28.50
C ALA A 107 -10.81 -11.24 -29.30
N ASN A 108 -11.84 -12.07 -29.36
CA ASN A 108 -11.82 -13.37 -30.08
C ASN A 108 -11.74 -13.23 -31.63
N LYS A 109 -11.85 -11.99 -32.18
CA LYS A 109 -11.51 -11.75 -33.59
C LYS A 109 -10.02 -11.98 -33.86
N ILE A 110 -9.20 -11.96 -32.83
CA ILE A 110 -7.75 -12.23 -32.90
C ILE A 110 -7.55 -13.75 -32.82
N LYS A 111 -6.90 -14.32 -33.84
CA LYS A 111 -6.70 -15.77 -33.96
C LYS A 111 -5.74 -16.33 -32.89
N ILE A 112 -4.72 -15.57 -32.52
CA ILE A 112 -3.70 -16.02 -31.55
C ILE A 112 -4.23 -15.79 -30.13
N ARG A 113 -4.46 -16.88 -29.38
CA ARG A 113 -5.07 -16.85 -28.06
C ARG A 113 -4.37 -15.93 -27.06
N PHE A 114 -3.04 -15.86 -27.08
CA PHE A 114 -2.29 -14.94 -26.22
C PHE A 114 -2.69 -13.48 -26.44
N PHE A 115 -2.69 -13.04 -27.69
CA PHE A 115 -3.07 -11.67 -28.03
C PHE A 115 -4.57 -11.41 -27.83
N ALA A 116 -5.42 -12.42 -28.00
CA ALA A 116 -6.86 -12.29 -27.68
C ALA A 116 -7.07 -12.01 -26.17
N VAL A 117 -6.37 -12.75 -25.29
CA VAL A 117 -6.42 -12.50 -23.84
C VAL A 117 -5.84 -11.13 -23.51
N TRP A 118 -4.78 -10.70 -24.17
CA TRP A 118 -4.20 -9.37 -23.97
C TRP A 118 -5.17 -8.24 -24.36
N VAL A 119 -5.78 -8.32 -25.55
CA VAL A 119 -6.75 -7.32 -25.97
C VAL A 119 -7.98 -7.32 -25.06
N PHE A 120 -8.46 -8.48 -24.63
CA PHE A 120 -9.52 -8.55 -23.62
C PHE A 120 -9.14 -7.85 -22.32
N LEU A 121 -7.93 -8.11 -21.80
CA LEU A 121 -7.44 -7.48 -20.58
C LEU A 121 -7.34 -5.96 -20.73
N ILE A 122 -6.79 -5.47 -21.85
CA ILE A 122 -6.73 -4.02 -22.14
C ILE A 122 -8.12 -3.40 -22.13
N LEU A 123 -9.08 -4.00 -22.85
CA LEU A 123 -10.45 -3.50 -22.88
C LEU A 123 -11.09 -3.49 -21.48
N PHE A 124 -10.90 -4.56 -20.72
CA PHE A 124 -11.44 -4.67 -19.38
C PHE A 124 -10.85 -3.61 -18.45
N VAL A 125 -9.51 -3.47 -18.44
CA VAL A 125 -8.80 -2.50 -17.60
C VAL A 125 -9.18 -1.06 -17.96
N ILE A 126 -9.30 -0.72 -19.26
CA ILE A 126 -9.73 0.62 -19.71
C ILE A 126 -11.15 0.91 -19.25
N VAL A 127 -12.07 -0.04 -19.40
CA VAL A 127 -13.47 0.15 -18.98
C VAL A 127 -13.56 0.32 -17.46
N ASP A 128 -12.90 -0.53 -16.70
CA ASP A 128 -12.84 -0.42 -15.24
C ASP A 128 -12.22 0.91 -14.81
N TYR A 129 -11.12 1.31 -15.44
CA TYR A 129 -10.46 2.58 -15.19
C TYR A 129 -11.39 3.78 -15.42
N LEU A 130 -12.06 3.83 -16.57
CA LEU A 130 -12.98 4.93 -16.91
C LEU A 130 -14.17 5.02 -15.96
N LEU A 131 -14.71 3.89 -15.52
CA LEU A 131 -15.81 3.85 -14.54
C LEU A 131 -15.36 4.26 -13.13
N ASN A 132 -14.12 3.96 -12.75
CA ASN A 132 -13.53 4.35 -11.47
C ASN A 132 -12.95 5.78 -11.49
N LEU A 133 -12.66 6.36 -12.66
CA LEU A 133 -11.93 7.63 -12.80
C LEU A 133 -12.53 8.79 -11.99
N PRO A 134 -13.87 9.03 -11.98
CA PRO A 134 -14.45 10.11 -11.18
C PRO A 134 -14.16 9.94 -9.66
N PHE A 135 -14.25 8.71 -9.17
CA PHE A 135 -13.95 8.38 -7.77
C PHE A 135 -12.49 8.55 -7.44
N ASN A 136 -11.59 8.15 -8.37
CA ASN A 136 -10.15 8.32 -8.22
C ASN A 136 -9.75 9.80 -8.21
N ILE A 137 -10.27 10.62 -9.14
CA ILE A 137 -10.03 12.06 -9.16
C ILE A 137 -10.49 12.69 -7.84
N TYR A 138 -11.70 12.38 -7.40
CA TYR A 138 -12.23 12.93 -6.16
C TYR A 138 -11.36 12.55 -4.96
N ARG A 139 -11.05 11.25 -4.78
CA ARG A 139 -10.31 10.75 -3.62
C ARG A 139 -8.84 11.11 -3.63
N SER A 140 -8.17 10.93 -4.78
CA SER A 140 -6.72 10.99 -4.87
C SER A 140 -6.20 12.31 -5.41
N PHE A 141 -7.05 13.22 -5.89
CA PHE A 141 -6.66 14.54 -6.31
C PHE A 141 -7.38 15.62 -5.48
N ILE A 142 -8.72 15.69 -5.52
CA ILE A 142 -9.46 16.79 -4.89
C ILE A 142 -9.30 16.76 -3.37
N VAL A 143 -9.58 15.61 -2.74
CA VAL A 143 -9.50 15.51 -1.28
C VAL A 143 -8.07 15.71 -0.78
N GLU A 144 -7.07 15.12 -1.44
CA GLU A 144 -5.68 15.32 -1.05
C GLU A 144 -5.26 16.81 -1.19
N SER A 145 -5.72 17.47 -2.25
CA SER A 145 -5.51 18.91 -2.42
C SER A 145 -6.16 19.75 -1.32
N ASP A 146 -7.40 19.42 -0.94
CA ASP A 146 -8.15 20.13 0.11
C ASP A 146 -7.46 20.05 1.49
N TYR A 147 -6.72 18.96 1.74
CA TYR A 147 -5.96 18.78 2.98
C TYR A 147 -4.47 19.17 2.88
N GLY A 148 -4.07 19.76 1.75
CA GLY A 148 -2.70 20.29 1.56
C GLY A 148 -1.65 19.19 1.35
N PHE A 149 -2.04 18.06 0.79
CA PHE A 149 -1.11 17.00 0.46
C PHE A 149 -0.64 17.01 -1.00
N MET A 150 -1.26 17.80 -1.90
CA MET A 150 -1.04 17.80 -3.34
C MET A 150 0.01 18.83 -3.80
N ASN A 151 1.14 18.40 -4.46
CA ASN A 151 2.12 19.27 -5.14
C ASN A 151 2.01 19.21 -6.66
N GLN A 152 1.20 18.32 -7.19
CA GLN A 152 1.06 18.15 -8.64
C GLN A 152 -0.13 18.93 -9.18
N THR A 153 -0.01 19.37 -10.41
CA THR A 153 -1.17 19.79 -11.21
C THR A 153 -1.98 18.55 -11.59
N ILE A 154 -3.28 18.71 -11.89
CA ILE A 154 -4.14 17.61 -12.34
C ILE A 154 -3.55 16.86 -13.55
N LEU A 155 -2.84 17.55 -14.43
CA LEU A 155 -2.22 16.93 -15.61
C LEU A 155 -1.00 16.07 -15.24
N GLN A 156 -0.17 16.53 -14.31
CA GLN A 156 0.96 15.75 -13.79
C GLN A 156 0.47 14.50 -13.07
N TRP A 157 -0.47 14.65 -12.16
CA TRP A 157 -1.12 13.54 -11.47
C TRP A 157 -1.71 12.51 -12.46
N TRP A 158 -2.47 12.98 -13.43
CA TRP A 158 -3.10 12.09 -14.41
C TRP A 158 -2.09 11.40 -15.33
N SER A 159 -1.00 12.07 -15.69
CA SER A 159 0.06 11.45 -16.49
C SER A 159 0.76 10.30 -15.75
N GLU A 160 0.99 10.45 -14.44
CA GLU A 160 1.56 9.38 -13.60
C GLU A 160 0.55 8.24 -13.36
N ASP A 161 -0.74 8.56 -13.16
CA ASP A 161 -1.81 7.56 -13.05
C ASP A 161 -1.95 6.73 -14.33
N LEU A 162 -1.86 7.36 -15.51
CA LEU A 162 -1.83 6.67 -16.81
C LEU A 162 -0.57 5.84 -17.01
N LEU A 163 0.59 6.32 -16.57
CA LEU A 163 1.83 5.53 -16.58
C LEU A 163 1.68 4.27 -15.71
N GLY A 164 1.15 4.41 -14.50
CA GLY A 164 0.84 3.29 -13.61
C GLY A 164 -0.15 2.30 -14.23
N LEU A 165 -1.17 2.79 -14.93
CA LEU A 165 -2.12 1.98 -15.70
C LEU A 165 -1.40 1.15 -16.78
N LEU A 166 -0.54 1.77 -17.57
CA LEU A 166 0.22 1.12 -18.63
C LEU A 166 1.14 0.02 -18.08
N ILE A 167 1.91 0.34 -17.04
CA ILE A 167 2.79 -0.62 -16.36
C ILE A 167 1.99 -1.81 -15.83
N SER A 168 0.84 -1.54 -15.20
CA SER A 168 -0.04 -2.57 -14.67
C SER A 168 -0.57 -3.49 -15.76
N MET A 169 -0.97 -2.95 -16.92
CA MET A 169 -1.41 -3.77 -18.06
C MET A 169 -0.31 -4.70 -18.59
N ILE A 170 0.95 -4.21 -18.62
CA ILE A 170 2.10 -5.01 -19.06
C ILE A 170 2.38 -6.14 -18.05
N ILE A 171 2.36 -5.84 -16.76
CA ILE A 171 2.63 -6.81 -15.70
C ILE A 171 1.54 -7.88 -15.63
N LEU A 172 0.27 -7.48 -15.74
CA LEU A 172 -0.88 -8.37 -15.54
C LEU A 172 -1.10 -9.38 -16.66
N ILE A 173 -0.58 -9.12 -17.87
CA ILE A 173 -0.84 -10.02 -19.02
C ILE A 173 -0.32 -11.43 -18.77
N ILE A 174 0.86 -11.58 -18.18
CA ILE A 174 1.48 -12.89 -17.94
C ILE A 174 0.65 -13.73 -16.94
N PRO A 175 0.34 -13.26 -15.72
CA PRO A 175 -0.46 -14.03 -14.79
C PRO A 175 -1.89 -14.28 -15.27
N VAL A 176 -2.55 -13.34 -15.96
CA VAL A 176 -3.91 -13.53 -16.47
C VAL A 176 -3.93 -14.55 -17.61
N TRP A 177 -2.99 -14.46 -18.57
CA TRP A 177 -2.86 -15.47 -19.63
C TRP A 177 -2.56 -16.85 -19.05
N PHE A 178 -1.63 -16.93 -18.09
CA PHE A 178 -1.25 -18.17 -17.44
C PHE A 178 -2.45 -18.79 -16.69
N LEU A 179 -3.22 -17.98 -15.96
CA LEU A 179 -4.44 -18.39 -15.28
C LEU A 179 -5.42 -19.07 -16.25
N TYR A 180 -5.79 -18.42 -17.35
CA TYR A 180 -6.72 -18.97 -18.32
C TYR A 180 -6.17 -20.19 -19.07
N LYS A 181 -4.86 -20.23 -19.30
CA LYS A 181 -4.19 -21.42 -19.86
C LYS A 181 -4.33 -22.62 -18.91
N LEU A 182 -4.14 -22.41 -17.61
CA LEU A 182 -4.26 -23.46 -16.61
C LEU A 182 -5.71 -23.91 -16.39
N ILE A 183 -6.66 -22.98 -16.26
CA ILE A 183 -8.09 -23.31 -16.09
C ILE A 183 -8.58 -24.18 -17.25
N ASN A 184 -8.20 -23.86 -18.49
CA ASN A 184 -8.61 -24.61 -19.67
C ASN A 184 -7.90 -25.96 -19.81
N LYS A 185 -6.64 -26.07 -19.34
CA LYS A 185 -5.85 -27.30 -19.47
C LYS A 185 -6.05 -28.27 -18.31
N TYR A 186 -6.16 -27.77 -17.08
CA TYR A 186 -6.15 -28.58 -15.84
C TYR A 186 -7.42 -28.36 -15.01
N LYS A 187 -8.54 -28.90 -15.44
CA LYS A 187 -9.89 -28.64 -14.87
C LYS A 187 -9.99 -28.80 -13.33
N HIS A 188 -9.19 -29.67 -12.73
CA HIS A 188 -9.27 -29.96 -11.28
C HIS A 188 -8.16 -29.29 -10.47
N ASN A 189 -6.95 -29.13 -11.02
CA ASN A 189 -5.75 -28.73 -10.28
C ASN A 189 -5.18 -27.37 -10.71
N TRP A 190 -5.88 -26.62 -11.58
CA TRP A 190 -5.43 -25.32 -12.07
C TRP A 190 -5.09 -24.34 -10.94
N TRP A 191 -5.92 -24.34 -9.88
CA TRP A 191 -5.76 -23.49 -8.71
C TRP A 191 -4.45 -23.76 -7.97
N LEU A 192 -4.08 -25.02 -7.78
CA LEU A 192 -2.83 -25.41 -7.12
C LEU A 192 -1.61 -25.02 -7.97
N ILE A 193 -1.66 -25.34 -9.28
CA ILE A 193 -0.54 -25.04 -10.20
C ILE A 193 -0.35 -23.53 -10.31
N PHE A 194 -1.45 -22.75 -10.38
CA PHE A 194 -1.38 -21.30 -10.40
C PHE A 194 -0.80 -20.72 -9.10
N SER A 195 -1.24 -21.22 -7.95
CA SER A 195 -0.72 -20.77 -6.64
C SER A 195 0.78 -21.02 -6.50
N ILE A 196 1.27 -22.18 -6.94
CA ILE A 196 2.71 -22.48 -6.96
C ILE A 196 3.44 -21.56 -7.95
N GLY A 197 2.88 -21.33 -9.13
CA GLY A 197 3.46 -20.44 -10.15
C GLY A 197 3.45 -18.96 -9.75
N ALA A 198 2.59 -18.56 -8.84
CA ALA A 198 2.55 -17.20 -8.29
C ALA A 198 3.79 -16.88 -7.41
N ILE A 199 4.41 -17.89 -6.78
CA ILE A 199 5.57 -17.71 -5.91
C ILE A 199 6.76 -17.07 -6.64
N PRO A 200 7.31 -17.68 -7.71
CA PRO A 200 8.44 -17.08 -8.43
C PRO A 200 8.08 -15.73 -9.06
N PHE A 201 6.82 -15.53 -9.47
CA PHE A 201 6.37 -14.25 -9.99
C PHE A 201 6.36 -13.17 -8.89
N ALA A 202 5.90 -13.48 -7.68
CA ALA A 202 5.93 -12.56 -6.55
C ALA A 202 7.37 -12.18 -6.17
N ILE A 203 8.27 -13.17 -6.05
CA ILE A 203 9.68 -12.93 -5.76
C ILE A 203 10.32 -12.04 -6.84
N LEU A 204 10.02 -12.32 -8.11
CA LEU A 204 10.49 -11.49 -9.23
C LEU A 204 10.03 -10.04 -9.10
N MET A 205 8.77 -9.81 -8.74
CA MET A 205 8.22 -8.46 -8.56
C MET A 205 8.85 -7.73 -7.36
N ILE A 206 9.14 -8.42 -6.25
CA ILE A 206 9.83 -7.85 -5.09
C ILE A 206 11.23 -7.32 -5.48
N VAL A 207 11.91 -8.01 -6.39
CA VAL A 207 13.25 -7.60 -6.87
C VAL A 207 13.18 -6.51 -7.94
N ILE A 208 12.22 -6.62 -8.88
CA ILE A 208 12.13 -5.71 -10.03
C ILE A 208 11.53 -4.36 -9.65
N ALA A 209 10.50 -4.33 -8.79
CA ALA A 209 9.76 -3.11 -8.53
C ALA A 209 10.63 -1.96 -8.00
N PRO A 210 11.48 -2.11 -6.96
CA PRO A 210 12.29 -1.02 -6.44
C PRO A 210 13.40 -0.58 -7.39
N VAL A 211 13.82 -1.44 -8.33
CA VAL A 211 14.95 -1.16 -9.24
C VAL A 211 14.49 -0.55 -10.57
N PHE A 212 13.36 -1.02 -11.11
CA PHE A 212 12.91 -0.65 -12.46
C PHE A 212 11.57 0.09 -12.49
N ILE A 213 10.67 -0.13 -11.53
CA ILE A 213 9.34 0.48 -11.54
C ILE A 213 9.36 1.80 -10.75
N SER A 214 9.87 1.79 -9.51
CA SER A 214 9.91 3.00 -8.68
C SER A 214 10.63 4.18 -9.33
N PRO A 215 11.79 4.00 -10.05
CA PRO A 215 12.46 5.10 -10.73
C PRO A 215 11.70 5.72 -11.92
N LEU A 216 10.60 5.09 -12.37
CA LEU A 216 9.75 5.70 -13.40
C LEU A 216 8.85 6.82 -12.83
N PHE A 217 8.68 6.85 -11.51
CA PHE A 217 7.82 7.81 -10.81
C PHE A 217 8.63 8.86 -10.03
N ASN A 218 9.78 8.49 -9.48
CA ASN A 218 10.59 9.34 -8.61
C ASN A 218 12.07 9.21 -8.92
N ASP A 219 12.83 10.28 -8.66
CA ASP A 219 14.27 10.28 -8.77
C ASP A 219 14.89 9.82 -7.44
N PHE A 220 15.80 8.85 -7.52
CA PHE A 220 16.54 8.30 -6.40
C PHE A 220 17.98 8.79 -6.46
N GLU A 221 18.40 9.57 -5.48
CA GLU A 221 19.74 10.10 -5.38
C GLU A 221 20.43 9.61 -4.10
N PRO A 222 21.75 9.47 -4.04
CA PRO A 222 22.43 9.28 -2.77
C PRO A 222 22.07 10.40 -1.79
N VAL A 223 21.95 10.08 -0.51
CA VAL A 223 21.64 11.08 0.52
C VAL A 223 22.67 12.20 0.48
N LYS A 224 22.21 13.47 0.39
CA LYS A 224 23.05 14.66 0.29
C LYS A 224 23.76 14.95 1.62
N ASP A 225 23.07 14.73 2.73
CA ASP A 225 23.63 14.87 4.07
C ASP A 225 24.55 13.69 4.41
N LYS A 226 25.86 13.93 4.31
CA LYS A 226 26.86 12.89 4.53
C LYS A 226 27.01 12.49 5.99
N GLN A 227 26.57 13.33 6.93
CA GLN A 227 26.55 12.97 8.34
C GLN A 227 25.39 11.99 8.62
N LEU A 228 24.22 12.25 8.06
CA LEU A 228 23.08 11.34 8.12
C LEU A 228 23.41 10.01 7.45
N GLU A 229 23.95 10.03 6.23
CA GLU A 229 24.36 8.83 5.50
C GLU A 229 25.31 7.96 6.32
N THR A 230 26.33 8.57 6.94
CA THR A 230 27.30 7.84 7.78
C THR A 230 26.61 7.18 8.98
N LYS A 231 25.70 7.89 9.66
CA LYS A 231 24.93 7.33 10.80
C LYS A 231 24.03 6.17 10.36
N LEU A 232 23.37 6.27 9.21
CA LEU A 232 22.49 5.23 8.67
C LEU A 232 23.28 3.99 8.24
N LEU A 233 24.45 4.16 7.61
CA LEU A 233 25.33 3.05 7.25
C LEU A 233 25.88 2.34 8.49
N ALA A 234 26.24 3.10 9.54
CA ALA A 234 26.66 2.52 10.82
C ALA A 234 25.51 1.72 11.47
N LEU A 235 24.28 2.24 11.44
CA LEU A 235 23.09 1.54 11.95
C LEU A 235 22.81 0.27 11.13
N ALA A 236 22.90 0.35 9.79
CA ALA A 236 22.73 -0.79 8.89
C ALA A 236 23.77 -1.90 9.14
N SER A 237 25.05 -1.52 9.35
CA SER A 237 26.10 -2.45 9.70
C SER A 237 25.82 -3.14 11.05
N LYS A 238 25.38 -2.38 12.07
CA LYS A 238 24.95 -2.92 13.36
C LYS A 238 23.78 -3.89 13.23
N ALA A 239 22.86 -3.64 12.26
CA ALA A 239 21.73 -4.50 11.93
C ALA A 239 22.12 -5.73 11.08
N GLY A 240 23.37 -5.88 10.66
CA GLY A 240 23.80 -6.95 9.74
C GLY A 240 23.31 -6.74 8.29
N ILE A 241 22.95 -5.52 7.92
CA ILE A 241 22.50 -5.14 6.57
C ILE A 241 23.69 -4.53 5.81
N GLU A 242 24.76 -5.29 5.67
CA GLU A 242 25.96 -4.84 4.97
C GLU A 242 25.70 -4.65 3.46
N GLY A 243 26.38 -3.64 2.88
CA GLY A 243 26.32 -3.35 1.44
C GLY A 243 25.00 -2.74 0.98
N ALA A 244 24.21 -2.16 1.89
CA ALA A 244 23.03 -1.40 1.52
C ALA A 244 23.42 0.00 1.01
N ASP A 245 22.81 0.42 -0.09
CA ASP A 245 22.86 1.81 -0.57
C ASP A 245 21.82 2.66 0.13
N VAL A 246 22.18 3.91 0.47
CA VAL A 246 21.29 4.87 1.11
C VAL A 246 20.87 5.93 0.10
N PHE A 247 19.57 5.99 -0.18
CA PHE A 247 18.98 6.92 -1.12
C PHE A 247 18.05 7.91 -0.42
N GLN A 248 18.02 9.13 -0.92
CA GLN A 248 16.89 10.04 -0.77
C GLN A 248 16.06 10.03 -2.05
N VAL A 249 14.75 10.14 -1.90
CA VAL A 249 13.80 10.22 -3.00
C VAL A 249 13.06 11.55 -2.94
N ASN A 250 12.89 12.19 -4.11
CA ASN A 250 12.22 13.48 -4.24
C ASN A 250 10.69 13.35 -4.15
N ALA A 251 10.20 12.77 -3.06
CA ALA A 251 8.76 12.56 -2.85
C ALA A 251 8.00 13.89 -2.73
N SER A 252 8.68 14.96 -2.29
CA SER A 252 8.11 16.31 -2.19
C SER A 252 7.58 16.86 -3.51
N LYS A 253 8.07 16.41 -4.67
CA LYS A 253 7.48 16.80 -5.97
C LYS A 253 6.03 16.33 -6.12
N GLN A 254 5.62 15.32 -5.38
CA GLN A 254 4.29 14.71 -5.43
C GLN A 254 3.51 14.97 -4.15
N SER A 255 4.13 14.81 -2.97
CA SER A 255 3.42 14.76 -1.69
C SER A 255 4.17 15.44 -0.55
N THR A 256 3.44 16.08 0.37
CA THR A 256 4.02 16.53 1.66
C THR A 256 4.06 15.39 2.69
N LYS A 257 3.56 14.21 2.36
CA LYS A 257 3.56 13.03 3.25
C LYS A 257 4.97 12.53 3.50
N ILE A 258 5.18 12.03 4.69
CA ILE A 258 6.49 11.55 5.16
C ILE A 258 6.49 10.03 5.15
N ASN A 259 7.58 9.46 4.60
CA ASN A 259 7.81 8.02 4.62
C ASN A 259 9.30 7.68 4.56
N ALA A 260 9.64 6.43 4.94
CA ALA A 260 10.93 5.81 4.72
C ALA A 260 10.74 4.29 4.65
N TYR A 261 11.66 3.57 4.05
CA TYR A 261 11.59 2.10 3.98
C TYR A 261 12.94 1.46 3.68
N VAL A 262 13.07 0.18 4.05
CA VAL A 262 14.18 -0.68 3.63
C VAL A 262 13.63 -1.73 2.67
N THR A 263 14.24 -1.85 1.50
CA THR A 263 13.78 -2.77 0.44
C THR A 263 14.94 -3.47 -0.26
N GLY A 264 14.60 -4.40 -1.13
CA GLY A 264 15.54 -5.17 -1.92
C GLY A 264 15.91 -6.50 -1.26
N LEU A 265 16.35 -7.43 -2.10
CA LEU A 265 16.80 -8.77 -1.70
C LEU A 265 18.20 -9.02 -2.24
N PHE A 266 18.94 -9.88 -1.59
CA PHE A 266 20.30 -10.28 -1.98
C PHE A 266 21.23 -9.06 -2.06
N GLY A 267 21.80 -8.74 -3.23
CA GLY A 267 22.72 -7.61 -3.46
C GLY A 267 22.05 -6.29 -3.84
N SER A 268 20.70 -6.18 -3.78
CA SER A 268 19.95 -4.97 -4.15
C SER A 268 19.34 -4.24 -2.95
N LYS A 269 19.94 -4.35 -1.77
CA LYS A 269 19.44 -3.74 -0.53
C LYS A 269 19.50 -2.22 -0.63
N ARG A 270 18.39 -1.55 -0.31
CA ARG A 270 18.26 -0.09 -0.35
C ARG A 270 17.58 0.42 0.90
N ILE A 271 18.16 1.44 1.48
CA ILE A 271 17.59 2.27 2.55
C ILE A 271 17.11 3.53 1.84
N VAL A 272 15.82 3.82 1.90
CA VAL A 272 15.21 4.92 1.16
C VAL A 272 14.49 5.85 2.14
N LEU A 273 14.85 7.14 2.08
CA LEU A 273 14.22 8.20 2.87
C LEU A 273 13.55 9.19 1.91
N TYR A 274 12.34 9.61 2.26
CA TYR A 274 11.71 10.74 1.58
C TYR A 274 12.41 12.04 1.98
N ASP A 275 12.58 12.94 1.03
CA ASP A 275 13.11 14.29 1.31
C ASP A 275 12.30 15.01 2.40
N ASN A 276 10.98 14.90 2.40
CA ASN A 276 10.10 15.44 3.45
C ASN A 276 10.41 14.88 4.85
N LEU A 277 10.89 13.64 4.97
CA LEU A 277 11.32 13.08 6.26
C LEU A 277 12.62 13.74 6.71
N ILE A 278 13.59 13.86 5.81
CA ILE A 278 14.90 14.44 6.09
C ILE A 278 14.75 15.91 6.53
N ASP A 279 13.87 16.65 5.89
CA ASP A 279 13.68 18.07 6.15
C ASP A 279 12.95 18.37 7.48
N ASN A 280 12.17 17.41 8.01
CA ASN A 280 11.29 17.67 9.15
C ASN A 280 11.66 16.89 10.43
N PHE A 281 12.60 15.93 10.34
CA PHE A 281 12.97 15.08 11.48
C PHE A 281 14.42 15.33 11.90
N THR A 282 14.68 15.18 13.19
CA THR A 282 16.06 15.16 13.72
C THR A 282 16.74 13.84 13.35
N TYR A 283 18.07 13.81 13.44
CA TYR A 283 18.82 12.60 13.16
C TYR A 283 18.39 11.41 14.04
N ASP A 284 18.15 11.64 15.32
CA ASP A 284 17.79 10.56 16.26
C ASP A 284 16.37 10.04 15.97
N GLU A 285 15.43 10.90 15.59
CA GLU A 285 14.11 10.50 15.11
C GLU A 285 14.20 9.69 13.81
N ILE A 286 15.03 10.13 12.85
CA ILE A 286 15.28 9.38 11.59
C ILE A 286 15.91 8.02 11.88
N LEU A 287 16.91 7.97 12.78
CA LEU A 287 17.56 6.72 13.16
C LEU A 287 16.56 5.74 13.79
N PHE A 288 15.64 6.23 14.66
CA PHE A 288 14.61 5.40 15.24
C PHE A 288 13.67 4.82 14.15
N VAL A 289 13.16 5.68 13.26
CA VAL A 289 12.31 5.23 12.13
C VAL A 289 13.06 4.20 11.29
N MET A 290 14.32 4.46 10.94
CA MET A 290 15.11 3.51 10.13
C MET A 290 15.49 2.25 10.90
N GLY A 291 15.70 2.33 12.21
CA GLY A 291 15.88 1.15 13.06
C GLY A 291 14.65 0.24 13.07
N HIS A 292 13.46 0.83 13.12
CA HIS A 292 12.19 0.12 12.96
C HIS A 292 12.09 -0.56 11.58
N GLU A 293 12.38 0.16 10.48
CA GLU A 293 12.37 -0.40 9.11
C GLU A 293 13.38 -1.53 8.94
N MET A 294 14.58 -1.38 9.52
CA MET A 294 15.58 -2.46 9.56
C MET A 294 15.09 -3.66 10.34
N GLY A 295 14.27 -3.47 11.38
CA GLY A 295 13.61 -4.55 12.12
C GLY A 295 12.76 -5.42 11.21
N HIS A 296 11.95 -4.83 10.35
CA HIS A 296 11.17 -5.56 9.35
C HIS A 296 12.05 -6.43 8.44
N TYR A 297 13.18 -5.88 8.01
CA TYR A 297 14.12 -6.58 7.15
C TYR A 297 14.80 -7.75 7.87
N VAL A 298 15.38 -7.51 9.06
CA VAL A 298 16.15 -8.50 9.83
C VAL A 298 15.27 -9.63 10.35
N MET A 299 14.04 -9.34 10.78
CA MET A 299 13.07 -10.34 11.23
C MET A 299 12.36 -11.08 10.08
N ASN A 300 12.77 -10.80 8.84
CA ASN A 300 12.23 -11.47 7.65
C ASN A 300 10.71 -11.30 7.46
N HIS A 301 10.14 -10.16 7.85
CA HIS A 301 8.70 -9.92 7.77
C HIS A 301 8.16 -10.03 6.33
N ILE A 302 8.98 -9.69 5.33
CA ILE A 302 8.63 -9.86 3.90
C ILE A 302 8.33 -11.32 3.54
N TRP A 303 9.09 -12.28 4.10
CA TRP A 303 8.89 -13.70 3.83
C TRP A 303 7.64 -14.25 4.54
N TRP A 304 7.36 -13.77 5.76
CA TRP A 304 6.13 -14.08 6.46
C TRP A 304 4.91 -13.53 5.73
N GLY A 305 4.98 -12.30 5.27
CA GLY A 305 3.94 -11.70 4.43
C GLY A 305 3.70 -12.49 3.15
N LEU A 306 4.77 -12.88 2.45
CA LEU A 306 4.70 -13.71 1.24
C LEU A 306 4.05 -15.08 1.53
N LEU A 307 4.41 -15.73 2.64
CA LEU A 307 3.80 -17.00 3.05
C LEU A 307 2.28 -16.85 3.25
N VAL A 308 1.85 -15.82 3.99
CA VAL A 308 0.42 -15.56 4.22
C VAL A 308 -0.31 -15.26 2.91
N ALA A 309 0.31 -14.48 2.02
CA ALA A 309 -0.23 -14.20 0.70
C ALA A 309 -0.44 -15.49 -0.12
N ILE A 310 0.54 -16.37 -0.14
CA ILE A 310 0.45 -17.64 -0.87
C ILE A 310 -0.64 -18.54 -0.29
N LEU A 311 -0.73 -18.63 1.04
CA LEU A 311 -1.79 -19.41 1.71
C LEU A 311 -3.18 -18.83 1.42
N PHE A 312 -3.32 -17.51 1.38
CA PHE A 312 -4.57 -16.83 1.00
C PHE A 312 -4.94 -17.10 -0.46
N ILE A 313 -3.99 -17.01 -1.40
CA ILE A 313 -4.19 -17.31 -2.82
C ILE A 313 -4.64 -18.78 -2.97
N LEU A 314 -3.92 -19.69 -2.35
CA LEU A 314 -4.21 -21.10 -2.39
C LEU A 314 -5.63 -21.41 -1.89
N PHE A 315 -5.99 -20.86 -0.73
CA PHE A 315 -7.32 -20.99 -0.16
C PHE A 315 -8.39 -20.37 -1.06
N SER A 316 -8.18 -19.17 -1.55
CA SER A 316 -9.16 -18.43 -2.37
C SER A 316 -9.42 -19.14 -3.70
N LEU A 317 -8.37 -19.59 -4.39
CA LEU A 317 -8.52 -20.31 -5.66
C LEU A 317 -9.07 -21.72 -5.47
N TRP A 318 -8.72 -22.40 -4.38
CA TRP A 318 -9.35 -23.67 -4.01
C TRP A 318 -10.86 -23.50 -3.76
N LEU A 319 -11.25 -22.52 -2.97
CA LEU A 319 -12.65 -22.23 -2.67
C LEU A 319 -13.41 -21.84 -3.94
N MET A 320 -12.81 -21.00 -4.79
CA MET A 320 -13.34 -20.64 -6.09
C MET A 320 -13.57 -21.88 -6.96
N ASN A 321 -12.58 -22.77 -7.05
CA ASN A 321 -12.70 -24.01 -7.83
C ASN A 321 -13.86 -24.90 -7.36
N LYS A 322 -14.20 -24.85 -6.06
CA LYS A 322 -15.32 -25.62 -5.47
C LYS A 322 -16.70 -24.99 -5.68
N THR A 323 -16.78 -23.65 -5.73
CA THR A 323 -18.05 -22.93 -5.58
C THR A 323 -18.49 -22.17 -6.83
N VAL A 324 -17.55 -21.68 -7.65
CA VAL A 324 -17.83 -20.75 -8.75
C VAL A 324 -18.76 -21.32 -9.83
N HIS A 325 -18.74 -22.62 -10.05
CA HIS A 325 -19.60 -23.27 -11.04
C HIS A 325 -21.08 -23.05 -10.75
N ARG A 326 -21.50 -23.13 -9.46
CA ARG A 326 -22.88 -22.86 -9.05
C ARG A 326 -23.30 -21.43 -9.37
N ILE A 327 -22.39 -20.47 -9.17
CA ILE A 327 -22.65 -19.05 -9.48
C ILE A 327 -22.82 -18.87 -10.99
N ILE A 328 -21.93 -19.47 -11.78
CA ILE A 328 -22.01 -19.41 -13.25
C ILE A 328 -23.32 -20.03 -13.73
N ASP A 329 -23.70 -21.23 -13.26
CA ASP A 329 -24.93 -21.90 -13.65
C ASP A 329 -26.19 -21.10 -13.34
N CYS A 330 -26.22 -20.39 -12.19
CA CYS A 330 -27.34 -19.53 -11.80
C CYS A 330 -27.48 -18.29 -12.69
N PHE A 331 -26.36 -17.76 -13.19
CA PHE A 331 -26.36 -16.45 -13.88
C PHE A 331 -25.86 -16.49 -15.31
N LYS A 332 -25.66 -17.68 -15.92
CA LYS A 332 -25.10 -17.83 -17.27
C LYS A 332 -25.81 -17.01 -18.34
N ASP A 333 -27.13 -16.85 -18.23
CA ASP A 333 -27.93 -16.09 -19.20
C ASP A 333 -27.65 -14.58 -19.12
N LYS A 334 -27.26 -14.07 -17.95
CA LYS A 334 -26.86 -12.67 -17.75
C LYS A 334 -25.38 -12.49 -18.08
N PHE A 335 -24.54 -13.39 -17.61
CA PHE A 335 -23.08 -13.35 -17.81
C PHE A 335 -22.68 -13.60 -19.26
N LYS A 336 -23.50 -14.37 -20.03
CA LYS A 336 -23.22 -14.75 -21.41
C LYS A 336 -21.95 -15.61 -21.56
N PHE A 337 -21.65 -16.39 -20.52
CA PHE A 337 -20.67 -17.48 -20.53
C PHE A 337 -21.12 -18.59 -19.57
N ASP A 338 -20.61 -19.81 -19.78
CA ASP A 338 -20.98 -21.03 -19.04
C ASP A 338 -19.77 -21.72 -18.34
N SER A 339 -18.60 -21.12 -18.48
CA SER A 339 -17.36 -21.74 -17.99
C SER A 339 -16.42 -20.67 -17.40
N LEU A 340 -15.75 -21.01 -16.29
CA LEU A 340 -14.68 -20.22 -15.73
C LEU A 340 -13.49 -20.03 -16.70
N GLY A 341 -13.30 -20.98 -17.63
CA GLY A 341 -12.25 -20.90 -18.65
C GLY A 341 -12.51 -19.90 -19.77
N ASP A 342 -13.70 -19.31 -19.82
CA ASP A 342 -14.00 -18.17 -20.69
C ASP A 342 -13.37 -16.89 -20.14
N MET A 343 -12.63 -16.12 -20.96
CA MET A 343 -11.98 -14.88 -20.48
C MET A 343 -12.98 -13.84 -19.97
N ALA A 344 -14.26 -13.89 -20.39
CA ALA A 344 -15.33 -13.04 -19.89
C ALA A 344 -15.62 -13.26 -18.38
N SER A 345 -15.10 -14.35 -17.79
CA SER A 345 -15.22 -14.62 -16.34
C SER A 345 -14.29 -13.78 -15.46
N LEU A 346 -13.37 -12.99 -16.04
CA LEU A 346 -12.38 -12.22 -15.26
C LEU A 346 -13.02 -11.31 -14.20
N PRO A 347 -14.09 -10.54 -14.48
CA PRO A 347 -14.75 -9.75 -13.43
C PRO A 347 -15.28 -10.62 -12.29
N LEU A 348 -15.78 -11.81 -12.56
CA LEU A 348 -16.25 -12.76 -11.53
C LEU A 348 -15.09 -13.24 -10.65
N ILE A 349 -13.94 -13.55 -11.24
CA ILE A 349 -12.73 -13.93 -10.52
C ILE A 349 -12.28 -12.78 -9.61
N VAL A 350 -12.25 -11.56 -10.12
CA VAL A 350 -11.86 -10.36 -9.36
C VAL A 350 -12.85 -10.10 -8.21
N ILE A 351 -14.17 -10.17 -8.45
CA ILE A 351 -15.20 -10.05 -7.40
C ILE A 351 -14.95 -11.07 -6.28
N PHE A 352 -14.75 -12.33 -6.64
CA PHE A 352 -14.57 -13.40 -5.67
C PHE A 352 -13.36 -13.17 -4.76
N ILE A 353 -12.22 -12.80 -5.37
CA ILE A 353 -11.00 -12.50 -4.64
C ILE A 353 -11.14 -11.23 -3.81
N SER A 354 -11.76 -10.17 -4.33
CA SER A 354 -11.97 -8.91 -3.61
C SER A 354 -12.84 -9.11 -2.36
N VAL A 355 -13.91 -9.89 -2.45
CA VAL A 355 -14.76 -10.21 -1.30
C VAL A 355 -13.98 -11.01 -0.25
N LEU A 356 -13.23 -12.03 -0.67
CA LEU A 356 -12.41 -12.81 0.27
C LEU A 356 -11.31 -11.97 0.90
N SER A 357 -10.63 -11.09 0.13
CA SER A 357 -9.62 -10.17 0.63
C SER A 357 -10.19 -9.25 1.69
N PHE A 358 -11.37 -8.66 1.44
CA PHE A 358 -12.04 -7.81 2.41
C PHE A 358 -12.38 -8.55 3.71
N LEU A 359 -12.90 -9.76 3.61
CA LEU A 359 -13.23 -10.59 4.78
C LEU A 359 -11.99 -11.08 5.55
N PHE A 360 -10.86 -11.26 4.86
CA PHE A 360 -9.62 -11.75 5.45
C PHE A 360 -8.73 -10.61 5.99
N GLN A 361 -9.04 -9.37 5.67
CA GLN A 361 -8.27 -8.18 6.05
C GLN A 361 -8.00 -8.06 7.56
N PRO A 362 -8.94 -8.36 8.49
CA PRO A 362 -8.65 -8.32 9.93
C PRO A 362 -7.52 -9.28 10.35
N VAL A 363 -7.43 -10.45 9.70
CA VAL A 363 -6.40 -11.47 10.00
C VAL A 363 -5.03 -10.98 9.57
N THR A 364 -4.92 -10.47 8.34
CA THR A 364 -3.66 -9.94 7.80
C THR A 364 -3.20 -8.69 8.54
N ASN A 365 -4.13 -7.79 8.86
CA ASN A 365 -3.83 -6.60 9.65
C ASN A 365 -3.44 -6.95 11.09
N GLY A 366 -4.05 -7.97 11.69
CA GLY A 366 -3.65 -8.47 13.01
C GLY A 366 -2.20 -8.96 13.03
N MET A 367 -1.81 -9.73 11.99
CA MET A 367 -0.44 -10.18 11.82
C MET A 367 0.53 -9.01 11.59
N SER A 368 0.13 -8.03 10.75
CA SER A 368 0.91 -6.83 10.50
C SER A 368 1.16 -6.05 11.80
N ARG A 369 0.13 -5.78 12.59
CA ARG A 369 0.27 -5.09 13.89
C ARG A 369 1.21 -5.82 14.86
N TYR A 370 1.24 -7.14 14.82
CA TYR A 370 2.21 -7.92 15.61
C TYR A 370 3.64 -7.67 15.12
N MET A 371 3.87 -7.70 13.80
CA MET A 371 5.18 -7.41 13.20
C MET A 371 5.64 -5.98 13.48
N GLU A 372 4.72 -5.01 13.45
CA GLU A 372 4.98 -3.62 13.80
C GLU A 372 5.50 -3.48 15.23
N HIS A 373 4.83 -4.14 16.17
CA HIS A 373 5.26 -4.14 17.57
C HIS A 373 6.66 -4.74 17.75
N GLN A 374 6.98 -5.81 17.03
CA GLN A 374 8.34 -6.38 17.03
C GLN A 374 9.36 -5.41 16.44
N SER A 375 9.01 -4.70 15.37
CA SER A 375 9.88 -3.69 14.75
C SER A 375 10.07 -2.47 15.65
N ASP A 376 9.07 -2.07 16.43
CA ASP A 376 9.21 -1.02 17.45
C ASP A 376 10.23 -1.42 18.53
N ILE A 377 10.15 -2.65 19.05
CA ILE A 377 11.12 -3.19 20.00
C ILE A 377 12.51 -3.16 19.38
N TYR A 378 12.67 -3.69 18.18
CA TYR A 378 13.95 -3.74 17.48
C TYR A 378 14.53 -2.34 17.25
N GLY A 379 13.69 -1.37 16.83
CA GLY A 379 14.08 0.02 16.63
C GLY A 379 14.64 0.64 17.91
N MET A 380 13.96 0.45 19.04
CA MET A 380 14.44 0.90 20.36
C MET A 380 15.77 0.24 20.75
N ASP A 381 15.86 -1.09 20.58
CA ASP A 381 17.05 -1.86 20.98
C ASP A 381 18.29 -1.54 20.14
N ILE A 382 18.12 -1.33 18.81
CA ILE A 382 19.27 -1.12 17.94
C ILE A 382 19.78 0.31 17.97
N THR A 383 18.88 1.29 18.08
CA THR A 383 19.22 2.72 18.02
C THR A 383 19.62 3.27 19.38
N GLN A 384 19.09 2.72 20.47
CA GLN A 384 19.28 3.21 21.83
C GLN A 384 18.81 4.66 22.05
N VAL A 385 17.88 5.13 21.22
CA VAL A 385 17.23 6.43 21.42
C VAL A 385 16.35 6.38 22.66
N ASP A 386 16.16 7.50 23.31
CA ASP A 386 15.24 7.57 24.44
C ASP A 386 13.78 7.47 23.98
N GLY A 387 12.91 7.00 24.88
CA GLY A 387 11.50 6.76 24.55
C GLY A 387 10.74 8.02 24.17
N GLU A 388 11.20 9.20 24.60
CA GLU A 388 10.58 10.48 24.25
C GLU A 388 10.90 10.86 22.80
N THR A 389 12.14 10.72 22.36
CA THR A 389 12.53 10.91 20.94
C THR A 389 11.75 9.99 20.02
N ALA A 390 11.60 8.71 20.37
CA ALA A 390 10.81 7.76 19.61
C ALA A 390 9.31 8.13 19.56
N ALA A 391 8.77 8.61 20.69
CA ALA A 391 7.38 9.06 20.75
C ALA A 391 7.14 10.33 19.92
N ILE A 392 8.08 11.28 19.93
CA ILE A 392 8.03 12.48 19.07
C ILE A 392 8.04 12.09 17.59
N ALA A 393 8.86 11.10 17.19
CA ALA A 393 8.88 10.60 15.80
C ALA A 393 7.51 10.07 15.39
N PHE A 394 6.82 9.28 16.23
CA PHE A 394 5.47 8.82 15.96
C PHE A 394 4.43 9.94 15.94
N ASP A 395 4.54 10.91 16.82
CA ASP A 395 3.61 12.06 16.84
C ASP A 395 3.77 12.90 15.56
N LYS A 396 5.01 13.17 15.13
CA LYS A 396 5.28 13.83 13.83
C LYS A 396 4.67 13.04 12.67
N LEU A 397 4.81 11.72 12.61
CA LEU A 397 4.16 10.89 11.59
C LEU A 397 2.65 11.06 11.61
N SER A 398 2.02 11.14 12.80
CA SER A 398 0.59 11.42 12.92
C SER A 398 0.22 12.79 12.35
N VAL A 399 0.96 13.82 12.73
CA VAL A 399 0.67 15.22 12.36
C VAL A 399 0.89 15.48 10.87
N PHE A 400 2.02 14.99 10.33
CA PHE A 400 2.36 15.23 8.92
C PHE A 400 1.47 14.44 7.98
N ASN A 401 1.09 13.19 8.32
CA ASN A 401 0.25 12.34 7.49
C ASN A 401 -1.25 12.43 7.82
N LEU A 402 -1.68 13.31 8.75
CA LEU A 402 -3.05 13.42 9.25
C LEU A 402 -3.65 12.07 9.66
N SER A 403 -2.82 11.23 10.29
CA SER A 403 -3.22 9.90 10.77
C SER A 403 -3.84 10.01 12.17
N ASP A 404 -5.04 9.45 12.35
CA ASP A 404 -5.71 9.41 13.66
C ASP A 404 -4.86 8.60 14.65
N PRO A 405 -4.35 9.21 15.73
CA PRO A 405 -3.53 8.50 16.70
C PRO A 405 -4.33 7.53 17.58
N ASP A 406 -5.66 7.70 17.69
CA ASP A 406 -6.55 6.89 18.51
C ASP A 406 -7.85 6.53 17.76
N PRO A 407 -7.78 5.72 16.70
CA PRO A 407 -8.93 5.36 15.88
C PRO A 407 -9.90 4.47 16.67
N ASN A 408 -11.16 4.45 16.22
CA ASN A 408 -12.15 3.51 16.77
C ASN A 408 -11.62 2.06 16.71
N PRO A 409 -11.71 1.27 17.79
CA PRO A 409 -11.14 -0.08 17.85
C PRO A 409 -11.63 -1.04 16.74
N ILE A 410 -12.87 -0.90 16.26
CA ILE A 410 -13.39 -1.73 15.16
C ILE A 410 -12.70 -1.34 13.84
N ILE A 411 -12.47 -0.04 13.62
CA ILE A 411 -11.76 0.47 12.45
C ILE A 411 -10.30 0.04 12.49
N GLU A 412 -9.64 0.15 13.65
CA GLU A 412 -8.27 -0.34 13.83
C GLU A 412 -8.19 -1.85 13.56
N PHE A 413 -9.10 -2.63 14.15
CA PHE A 413 -9.14 -4.09 13.96
C PHE A 413 -9.27 -4.48 12.50
N TRP A 414 -10.15 -3.81 11.75
CA TRP A 414 -10.44 -4.20 10.37
C TRP A 414 -9.45 -3.63 9.36
N PHE A 415 -9.07 -2.35 9.49
CA PHE A 415 -8.41 -1.63 8.41
C PHE A 415 -6.98 -1.18 8.67
N TYR A 416 -6.51 -1.19 9.94
CA TYR A 416 -5.20 -0.67 10.26
C TYR A 416 -4.16 -1.79 10.27
N SER A 417 -3.17 -1.66 9.39
CA SER A 417 -2.00 -2.54 9.35
C SER A 417 -1.00 -2.24 10.47
N HIS A 418 -1.03 -1.01 11.02
CA HIS A 418 -0.21 -0.56 12.14
C HIS A 418 -1.08 -0.40 13.39
N PRO A 419 -0.54 -0.62 14.60
CA PRO A 419 -1.25 -0.25 15.83
C PRO A 419 -1.47 1.27 15.87
N ALA A 420 -2.52 1.70 16.56
CA ALA A 420 -2.79 3.12 16.79
C ALA A 420 -1.52 3.83 17.31
N LEU A 421 -1.18 4.98 16.73
CA LEU A 421 0.06 5.70 17.07
C LEU A 421 0.15 6.06 18.55
N GLN A 422 -0.98 6.37 19.21
CA GLN A 422 -1.05 6.59 20.64
C GLN A 422 -0.57 5.38 21.46
N LYS A 423 -0.91 4.15 21.03
CA LYS A 423 -0.45 2.92 21.67
C LYS A 423 1.04 2.72 21.48
N ARG A 424 1.55 3.04 20.28
CA ARG A 424 2.99 2.97 19.97
C ARG A 424 3.78 3.98 20.79
N MET A 425 3.32 5.25 20.87
CA MET A 425 3.91 6.29 21.69
C MET A 425 3.98 5.90 23.18
N ALA A 426 2.87 5.38 23.73
CA ALA A 426 2.83 4.93 25.12
C ALA A 426 3.81 3.76 25.36
N PHE A 427 3.90 2.84 24.40
CA PHE A 427 4.82 1.71 24.47
C PHE A 427 6.28 2.17 24.51
N VAL A 428 6.73 3.02 23.56
CA VAL A 428 8.16 3.44 23.49
C VAL A 428 8.57 4.29 24.68
N ARG A 429 7.67 5.12 25.24
CA ARG A 429 7.94 5.85 26.49
C ARG A 429 8.16 4.95 27.69
N GLY A 430 7.41 3.86 27.77
CA GLY A 430 7.55 2.87 28.85
C GLY A 430 8.64 1.82 28.59
N TYR A 431 9.29 1.86 27.43
CA TYR A 431 10.27 0.87 27.06
C TYR A 431 11.62 1.12 27.75
N ASN A 432 11.94 0.24 28.70
CA ASN A 432 13.26 0.24 29.32
C ASN A 432 14.20 -0.58 28.46
N ASN A 433 15.22 0.08 27.88
CA ASN A 433 16.26 -0.61 27.11
C ASN A 433 16.88 -1.70 27.99
N LYS A 434 16.79 -2.96 27.56
CA LYS A 434 17.28 -4.13 28.30
C LYS A 434 18.81 -4.25 28.31
N LEU A 435 19.51 -3.21 27.88
CA LEU A 435 20.98 -3.18 27.72
C LEU A 435 21.67 -2.31 28.80
N ASN A 436 21.12 -2.28 30.03
CA ASN A 436 21.88 -1.84 31.22
C ASN A 436 22.44 -3.04 31.95
#